data_fe7e08a37177f2e196e3b96e19938db2
#
_entry.id   fe7e08a37177f2e196e3b96e19938db2
#
_cell.length_a   1.000
_cell.length_b   1.000
_cell.length_c   1.000
_cell.angle_alpha   90.00
_cell.angle_beta   90.00
_cell.angle_gamma   90.00
#
_symmetry.space_group_name_H-M   'P 1'
#
loop_
_entity.id
_entity.type
_entity.pdbx_description
1 polymer ?
#
loop_
_entity_poly.entity_id
_entity_poly.type
_entity_poly.pdbx_seq_one_letter_code
_entity_poly.pdbx_strand_id
1 'polypeptide(L)'
;MSFSGMVKEELSRHIGSGRHCRIAELAAIFTFCGSLEAGTDGRKSLRIQTENEALSRKGFTLLQKTFNIETDVSNSRIDRFRKGNLYCISIIDQFLVKEILDSAKLEFSGVSGGMPLVSNSIVYQRDCCKRAFVRGAFLSAGSISDPQKGYHFEIVCPSQEISGQLQEIIHSFHIDAKMVLRKKSYVLYVKEGAQIVDMLAIMEANVALMDLENIRILKEMRNSVNRKVNCETANINKTVNAAVKQIEDIRLLEEKVGLESLNEGLEEIARLRLQYPEATLKELGLMLNPQVGKSGVNHRLRKLSLLADDRSEEHTSELQVTTSYLVC
;
A
#
# COMPACT_ATOMS: atom_id res chain seq x y z
N MET A 1 4.20 -19.94 -3.65
CA MET A 1 4.62 -19.36 -2.35
C MET A 1 4.10 -17.93 -2.28
N SER A 2 3.64 -17.44 -1.13
CA SER A 2 3.20 -16.04 -0.98
C SER A 2 4.41 -15.10 -0.96
N PHE A 3 4.21 -13.81 -1.27
CA PHE A 3 5.29 -12.81 -1.18
C PHE A 3 5.92 -12.79 0.22
N SER A 4 5.08 -12.80 1.27
CA SER A 4 5.55 -12.91 2.66
C SER A 4 6.40 -14.18 2.90
N GLY A 5 6.03 -15.30 2.29
CA GLY A 5 6.79 -16.54 2.37
C GLY A 5 8.15 -16.46 1.67
N MET A 6 8.22 -15.77 0.51
CA MET A 6 9.49 -15.54 -0.19
C MET A 6 10.44 -14.67 0.64
N VAL A 7 9.92 -13.59 1.24
CA VAL A 7 10.70 -12.73 2.14
C VAL A 7 11.24 -13.53 3.33
N LYS A 8 10.41 -14.34 3.97
CA LYS A 8 10.85 -15.18 5.11
C LYS A 8 11.89 -16.21 4.70
N GLU A 9 11.76 -16.83 3.54
CA GLU A 9 12.73 -17.78 3.04
C GLU A 9 14.09 -17.11 2.72
N GLU A 10 14.08 -15.92 2.11
CA GLU A 10 15.29 -15.12 1.88
C GLU A 10 15.98 -14.77 3.20
N LEU A 11 15.21 -14.20 4.16
CA LEU A 11 15.75 -13.80 5.45
C LEU A 11 16.27 -14.97 6.29
N SER A 12 15.70 -16.15 6.11
CA SER A 12 16.16 -17.36 6.83
C SER A 12 17.57 -17.78 6.45
N ARG A 13 18.01 -17.48 5.24
CA ARG A 13 19.35 -17.79 4.72
C ARG A 13 20.41 -16.77 5.16
N HIS A 14 19.98 -15.57 5.51
CA HIS A 14 20.88 -14.52 5.96
C HIS A 14 21.32 -14.75 7.42
N ILE A 15 22.61 -14.99 7.65
CA ILE A 15 23.20 -15.15 8.98
C ILE A 15 24.22 -14.04 9.22
N GLY A 16 23.98 -13.19 10.22
CA GLY A 16 24.87 -12.12 10.59
C GLY A 16 26.27 -12.62 10.97
N SER A 17 27.34 -11.97 10.50
CA SER A 17 28.72 -12.34 10.81
C SER A 17 29.09 -12.12 12.28
N GLY A 18 28.61 -11.01 12.89
CA GLY A 18 28.90 -10.65 14.27
C GLY A 18 28.11 -11.47 15.28
N ARG A 19 28.79 -11.97 16.34
CA ARG A 19 28.11 -12.68 17.45
C ARG A 19 27.00 -11.84 18.08
N HIS A 20 27.23 -10.53 18.28
CA HIS A 20 26.24 -9.60 18.82
C HIS A 20 24.98 -9.49 17.97
N CYS A 21 25.09 -9.52 16.62
CA CYS A 21 23.93 -9.50 15.74
C CYS A 21 23.14 -10.82 15.82
N ARG A 22 23.83 -11.96 15.88
CA ARG A 22 23.17 -13.26 16.08
C ARG A 22 22.43 -13.34 17.43
N ILE A 23 23.01 -12.79 18.49
CA ILE A 23 22.36 -12.69 19.79
C ILE A 23 21.11 -11.80 19.72
N ALA A 24 21.18 -10.64 19.07
CA ALA A 24 20.03 -9.74 18.90
C ALA A 24 18.89 -10.41 18.10
N GLU A 25 19.23 -11.14 17.05
CA GLU A 25 18.25 -11.88 16.26
C GLU A 25 17.60 -13.02 17.05
N LEU A 26 18.40 -13.80 17.81
CA LEU A 26 17.89 -14.82 18.72
C LEU A 26 17.03 -14.23 19.84
N ALA A 27 17.41 -13.10 20.40
CA ALA A 27 16.60 -12.39 21.40
C ALA A 27 15.20 -12.08 20.86
N ALA A 28 15.11 -11.55 19.63
CA ALA A 28 13.82 -11.34 18.99
C ALA A 28 13.06 -12.65 18.76
N ILE A 29 13.71 -13.70 18.25
CA ILE A 29 13.04 -15.00 18.02
C ILE A 29 12.50 -15.56 19.33
N PHE A 30 13.26 -15.51 20.43
CA PHE A 30 12.77 -15.94 21.75
C PHE A 30 11.64 -15.06 22.25
N THR A 31 11.69 -13.75 22.05
CA THR A 31 10.61 -12.84 22.46
C THR A 31 9.26 -13.19 21.83
N PHE A 32 9.26 -13.64 20.58
CA PHE A 32 8.02 -13.91 19.84
C PHE A 32 7.60 -15.39 19.82
N CYS A 33 8.55 -16.31 19.90
CA CYS A 33 8.32 -17.75 19.74
C CYS A 33 8.92 -18.58 20.88
N GLY A 34 9.52 -17.92 21.88
CA GLY A 34 10.18 -18.58 22.99
C GLY A 34 9.25 -18.88 24.14
N SER A 35 9.55 -19.95 24.89
CA SER A 35 8.94 -20.27 26.19
C SER A 35 10.00 -20.85 27.12
N LEU A 36 9.83 -20.57 28.42
CA LEU A 36 10.66 -21.16 29.49
C LEU A 36 9.74 -22.07 30.31
N GLU A 37 10.02 -23.35 30.29
CA GLU A 37 9.28 -24.34 31.09
C GLU A 37 10.13 -24.83 32.26
N ALA A 38 9.52 -24.90 33.44
CA ALA A 38 10.13 -25.51 34.61
C ALA A 38 9.65 -26.97 34.71
N GLY A 39 10.58 -27.91 34.71
CA GLY A 39 10.31 -29.30 34.97
C GLY A 39 9.95 -29.54 36.45
N THR A 40 9.38 -30.73 36.75
CA THR A 40 9.04 -31.15 38.11
C THR A 40 10.26 -31.32 39.00
N ASP A 41 11.44 -31.46 38.41
CA ASP A 41 12.76 -31.53 39.07
C ASP A 41 13.45 -30.15 39.29
N GLY A 42 12.71 -29.06 38.98
CA GLY A 42 13.23 -27.69 39.11
C GLY A 42 14.16 -27.29 37.95
N ARG A 43 14.43 -28.15 36.98
CA ARG A 43 15.22 -27.81 35.80
C ARG A 43 14.40 -26.97 34.84
N LYS A 44 15.06 -25.98 34.24
CA LYS A 44 14.43 -25.11 33.25
C LYS A 44 14.77 -25.57 31.83
N SER A 45 13.80 -25.60 30.95
CA SER A 45 14.00 -25.84 29.52
C SER A 45 13.57 -24.60 28.73
N LEU A 46 14.44 -24.12 27.84
CA LEU A 46 14.17 -23.02 26.93
C LEU A 46 13.76 -23.60 25.58
N ARG A 47 12.60 -23.16 25.04
CA ARG A 47 12.03 -23.70 23.81
C ARG A 47 11.74 -22.58 22.81
N ILE A 48 11.90 -22.91 21.52
CA ILE A 48 11.37 -22.14 20.40
C ILE A 48 10.32 -23.00 19.70
N GLN A 49 9.10 -22.50 19.57
CA GLN A 49 8.02 -23.19 18.88
C GLN A 49 7.52 -22.36 17.70
N THR A 50 7.43 -22.96 16.52
CA THR A 50 6.99 -22.28 15.31
C THR A 50 6.39 -23.24 14.28
N GLU A 51 5.38 -22.76 13.54
CA GLU A 51 4.86 -23.47 12.35
C GLU A 51 5.69 -23.18 11.09
N ASN A 52 6.63 -22.24 11.15
CA ASN A 52 7.45 -21.82 10.03
C ASN A 52 8.78 -22.59 9.99
N GLU A 53 8.93 -23.48 9.01
CA GLU A 53 10.13 -24.26 8.80
C GLU A 53 11.40 -23.40 8.60
N ALA A 54 11.28 -22.29 7.84
CA ALA A 54 12.41 -21.41 7.58
C ALA A 54 12.92 -20.74 8.89
N LEU A 55 12.00 -20.35 9.78
CA LEU A 55 12.36 -19.84 11.11
C LEU A 55 13.01 -20.91 11.97
N SER A 56 12.49 -22.15 11.96
CA SER A 56 13.08 -23.25 12.71
C SER A 56 14.52 -23.55 12.28
N ARG A 57 14.74 -23.67 10.98
CA ARG A 57 16.10 -23.86 10.42
C ARG A 57 17.04 -22.72 10.81
N LYS A 58 16.57 -21.48 10.73
CA LYS A 58 17.35 -20.31 11.13
C LYS A 58 17.67 -20.29 12.62
N GLY A 59 16.67 -20.50 13.46
CA GLY A 59 16.82 -20.55 14.92
C GLY A 59 17.89 -21.58 15.33
N PHE A 60 17.82 -22.78 14.76
CA PHE A 60 18.81 -23.82 14.97
C PHE A 60 20.22 -23.37 14.54
N THR A 61 20.36 -22.82 13.33
CA THR A 61 21.66 -22.35 12.81
C THR A 61 22.24 -21.22 13.67
N LEU A 62 21.41 -20.28 14.13
CA LEU A 62 21.84 -19.19 15.00
C LEU A 62 22.31 -19.71 16.34
N LEU A 63 21.61 -20.66 16.96
CA LEU A 63 21.99 -21.29 18.22
C LEU A 63 23.31 -22.03 18.07
N GLN A 64 23.44 -22.87 17.04
CA GLN A 64 24.67 -23.60 16.76
C GLN A 64 25.87 -22.66 16.57
N LYS A 65 25.75 -21.63 15.72
CA LYS A 65 26.86 -20.70 15.43
C LYS A 65 27.19 -19.72 16.57
N THR A 66 26.30 -19.55 17.54
CA THR A 66 26.47 -18.53 18.61
C THR A 66 26.93 -19.16 19.91
N PHE A 67 26.37 -20.36 20.23
CA PHE A 67 26.59 -21.04 21.51
C PHE A 67 27.17 -22.44 21.34
N ASN A 68 27.51 -22.84 20.10
CA ASN A 68 28.05 -24.16 19.77
C ASN A 68 27.16 -25.32 20.29
N ILE A 69 25.85 -25.17 20.12
CA ILE A 69 24.85 -26.10 20.63
C ILE A 69 24.57 -27.18 19.58
N GLU A 70 24.70 -28.42 19.95
CA GLU A 70 24.10 -29.57 19.25
C GLU A 70 22.72 -29.81 19.88
N THR A 71 21.67 -29.27 19.27
CA THR A 71 20.29 -29.43 19.75
C THR A 71 19.52 -30.34 18.81
N ASP A 72 18.66 -31.19 19.41
CA ASP A 72 17.72 -31.97 18.64
C ASP A 72 16.52 -31.10 18.22
N VAL A 73 16.28 -31.00 16.92
CA VAL A 73 15.06 -30.43 16.39
C VAL A 73 14.01 -31.50 16.36
N SER A 74 13.08 -31.47 17.29
CA SER A 74 11.91 -32.34 17.26
C SER A 74 10.83 -31.76 16.34
N ASN A 75 10.30 -32.57 15.45
CA ASN A 75 9.18 -32.25 14.59
C ASN A 75 7.95 -33.03 15.10
N SER A 76 7.00 -32.33 15.70
CA SER A 76 5.72 -32.94 16.13
C SER A 76 4.61 -32.49 15.20
N ARG A 77 3.80 -33.42 14.70
CA ARG A 77 2.58 -33.06 13.97
C ARG A 77 1.56 -32.55 14.98
N ILE A 78 1.08 -31.32 14.73
CA ILE A 78 -0.08 -30.78 15.46
C ILE A 78 -1.29 -31.64 15.11
N ASP A 79 -2.11 -31.97 16.11
CA ASP A 79 -3.31 -32.79 16.08
C ASP A 79 -4.01 -32.99 14.73
N ARG A 80 -4.66 -34.16 14.56
CA ARG A 80 -5.35 -34.60 13.33
C ARG A 80 -6.32 -33.60 12.68
N PHE A 81 -6.66 -32.49 13.34
CA PHE A 81 -7.57 -31.45 12.87
C PHE A 81 -6.90 -30.18 12.31
N ARG A 82 -5.60 -29.98 12.53
CA ARG A 82 -4.83 -28.86 11.93
C ARG A 82 -3.76 -29.42 11.00
N LYS A 83 -3.88 -29.10 9.70
CA LYS A 83 -2.86 -29.41 8.68
C LYS A 83 -1.65 -28.49 8.90
N GLY A 84 -0.64 -28.92 9.65
CA GLY A 84 0.60 -28.17 9.84
C GLY A 84 1.62 -28.98 10.63
N ASN A 85 2.89 -28.68 10.47
CA ASN A 85 3.98 -29.18 11.29
C ASN A 85 4.33 -28.13 12.33
N LEU A 86 4.44 -28.51 13.60
CA LEU A 86 5.00 -27.68 14.65
C LEU A 86 6.46 -28.07 14.85
N TYR A 87 7.35 -27.13 14.59
CA TYR A 87 8.77 -27.28 14.85
C TYR A 87 9.07 -26.80 16.25
N CYS A 88 9.78 -27.62 17.03
CA CYS A 88 10.20 -27.31 18.38
C CYS A 88 11.70 -27.51 18.53
N ILE A 89 12.41 -26.47 18.95
CA ILE A 89 13.82 -26.53 19.35
C ILE A 89 13.84 -26.43 20.86
N SER A 90 14.37 -27.44 21.56
CA SER A 90 14.41 -27.50 23.04
C SER A 90 15.86 -27.51 23.52
N ILE A 91 16.15 -26.65 24.48
CA ILE A 91 17.46 -26.52 25.14
C ILE A 91 17.23 -26.87 26.60
N ILE A 92 17.82 -27.97 27.05
CA ILE A 92 17.62 -28.56 28.40
C ILE A 92 18.83 -28.34 29.30
N ASP A 93 20.02 -28.17 28.71
CA ASP A 93 21.23 -27.93 29.46
C ASP A 93 21.14 -26.61 30.25
N GLN A 94 21.26 -26.70 31.57
CA GLN A 94 21.07 -25.57 32.47
C GLN A 94 22.11 -24.47 32.31
N PHE A 95 23.34 -24.83 31.95
CA PHE A 95 24.41 -23.87 31.71
C PHE A 95 24.12 -23.09 30.41
N LEU A 96 23.74 -23.79 29.34
CA LEU A 96 23.39 -23.17 28.07
C LEU A 96 22.11 -22.32 28.19
N VAL A 97 21.09 -22.79 28.88
CA VAL A 97 19.88 -21.98 29.15
C VAL A 97 20.26 -20.68 29.85
N LYS A 98 21.09 -20.73 30.90
CA LYS A 98 21.54 -19.53 31.60
C LYS A 98 22.39 -18.63 30.69
N GLU A 99 23.34 -19.18 29.94
CA GLU A 99 24.19 -18.41 29.02
C GLU A 99 23.37 -17.68 27.95
N ILE A 100 22.35 -18.32 27.38
CA ILE A 100 21.45 -17.72 26.39
C ILE A 100 20.65 -16.58 27.03
N LEU A 101 20.03 -16.81 28.18
CA LEU A 101 19.24 -15.80 28.89
C LEU A 101 20.09 -14.59 29.26
N ASP A 102 21.26 -14.81 29.79
CA ASP A 102 22.20 -13.74 30.19
C ASP A 102 22.74 -12.97 28.97
N SER A 103 23.06 -13.66 27.88
CA SER A 103 23.57 -13.04 26.64
C SER A 103 22.50 -12.23 25.91
N ALA A 104 21.29 -12.78 25.81
CA ALA A 104 20.17 -12.14 25.14
C ALA A 104 19.37 -11.19 26.06
N LYS A 105 19.75 -11.08 27.35
CA LYS A 105 19.07 -10.25 28.37
C LYS A 105 17.56 -10.53 28.41
N LEU A 106 17.19 -11.80 28.38
CA LEU A 106 15.80 -12.23 28.41
C LEU A 106 15.33 -12.45 29.83
N GLU A 107 14.23 -11.79 30.19
CA GLU A 107 13.51 -11.98 31.44
C GLU A 107 12.12 -12.53 31.14
N PHE A 108 11.68 -13.49 31.97
CA PHE A 108 10.37 -14.10 31.84
C PHE A 108 9.47 -13.60 32.97
N SER A 109 8.33 -13.03 32.62
CA SER A 109 7.33 -12.56 33.59
C SER A 109 6.55 -13.75 34.15
N GLY A 110 6.76 -14.09 35.43
CA GLY A 110 5.97 -15.08 36.16
C GLY A 110 6.67 -16.42 36.44
N VAL A 111 6.07 -17.23 37.31
CA VAL A 111 6.65 -18.47 37.88
C VAL A 111 6.62 -19.65 36.90
N SER A 112 5.78 -19.61 35.86
CA SER A 112 5.68 -20.67 34.84
C SER A 112 5.15 -20.12 33.53
N GLY A 113 5.96 -20.11 32.48
CA GLY A 113 5.47 -19.93 31.09
C GLY A 113 5.17 -18.51 30.63
N GLY A 114 5.67 -17.47 31.33
CA GLY A 114 5.55 -16.09 30.87
C GLY A 114 6.29 -15.85 29.56
N MET A 115 5.84 -14.86 28.79
CA MET A 115 6.54 -14.47 27.56
C MET A 115 7.82 -13.74 27.89
N PRO A 116 8.92 -14.05 27.19
CA PRO A 116 10.19 -13.39 27.43
C PRO A 116 10.16 -11.95 26.89
N LEU A 117 10.78 -11.07 27.65
CA LEU A 117 11.02 -9.67 27.30
C LEU A 117 12.52 -9.40 27.34
N VAL A 118 13.03 -8.62 26.38
CA VAL A 118 14.40 -8.12 26.45
C VAL A 118 14.47 -7.00 27.48
N SER A 119 15.08 -7.27 28.62
CA SER A 119 15.13 -6.33 29.75
C SER A 119 16.15 -5.22 29.59
N ASN A 120 17.11 -5.36 28.67
CA ASN A 120 18.18 -4.39 28.52
C ASN A 120 18.45 -4.08 27.03
N SER A 121 18.35 -2.80 26.66
CA SER A 121 18.54 -2.30 25.30
C SER A 121 19.94 -2.51 24.71
N ILE A 122 20.92 -2.91 25.53
CA ILE A 122 22.29 -3.20 25.06
C ILE A 122 22.30 -4.28 23.97
N VAL A 123 21.31 -5.18 23.95
CA VAL A 123 21.16 -6.25 22.97
C VAL A 123 20.95 -5.69 21.56
N TYR A 124 20.25 -4.56 21.44
CA TYR A 124 19.95 -3.89 20.17
C TYR A 124 20.43 -2.42 20.13
N GLN A 125 21.51 -2.09 20.87
CA GLN A 125 22.05 -0.73 20.91
C GLN A 125 22.65 -0.29 19.56
N ARG A 126 23.36 -1.19 18.86
CA ARG A 126 24.01 -0.91 17.57
C ARG A 126 22.98 -1.08 16.43
N ASP A 127 23.10 -0.27 15.37
CA ASP A 127 22.20 -0.36 14.23
C ASP A 127 22.17 -1.75 13.57
N CYS A 128 23.32 -2.42 13.48
CA CYS A 128 23.39 -3.81 12.97
C CYS A 128 22.62 -4.79 13.88
N CYS A 129 22.58 -4.57 15.21
CA CYS A 129 21.79 -5.37 16.15
C CYS A 129 20.30 -5.05 16.03
N LYS A 130 19.94 -3.76 15.87
CA LYS A 130 18.55 -3.35 15.61
C LYS A 130 18.01 -4.02 14.34
N ARG A 131 18.77 -3.99 13.25
CA ARG A 131 18.42 -4.69 11.99
C ARG A 131 18.20 -6.18 12.22
N ALA A 132 19.11 -6.83 12.94
CA ALA A 132 18.99 -8.25 13.27
C ALA A 132 17.77 -8.53 14.15
N PHE A 133 17.46 -7.68 15.11
CA PHE A 133 16.28 -7.80 15.97
C PHE A 133 14.98 -7.68 15.17
N VAL A 134 14.86 -6.67 14.30
CA VAL A 134 13.69 -6.49 13.43
C VAL A 134 13.52 -7.70 12.49
N ARG A 135 14.61 -8.23 11.93
CA ARG A 135 14.60 -9.43 11.09
C ARG A 135 14.07 -10.64 11.86
N GLY A 136 14.55 -10.89 13.08
CA GLY A 136 14.07 -11.96 13.93
C GLY A 136 12.60 -11.82 14.29
N ALA A 137 12.15 -10.61 14.64
CA ALA A 137 10.75 -10.31 14.93
C ALA A 137 9.83 -10.56 13.71
N PHE A 138 10.24 -10.11 12.52
CA PHE A 138 9.48 -10.35 11.28
C PHE A 138 9.42 -11.84 10.91
N LEU A 139 10.52 -12.55 10.99
CA LEU A 139 10.53 -14.00 10.76
C LEU A 139 9.56 -14.74 11.67
N SER A 140 9.48 -14.32 12.94
CA SER A 140 8.64 -14.95 13.96
C SER A 140 7.16 -14.63 13.79
N ALA A 141 6.81 -13.35 13.71
CA ALA A 141 5.42 -12.89 13.78
C ALA A 141 5.03 -11.88 12.71
N GLY A 142 5.91 -11.61 11.74
CA GLY A 142 5.66 -10.65 10.67
C GLY A 142 4.90 -11.24 9.50
N SER A 143 4.23 -10.36 8.77
CA SER A 143 3.65 -10.64 7.47
C SER A 143 3.72 -9.41 6.56
N ILE A 144 3.72 -9.65 5.25
CA ILE A 144 3.69 -8.62 4.23
C ILE A 144 2.72 -9.04 3.13
N SER A 145 1.88 -8.11 2.69
CA SER A 145 0.92 -8.36 1.62
C SER A 145 1.61 -8.51 0.26
N ASP A 146 0.92 -9.15 -0.67
CA ASP A 146 1.33 -9.17 -2.07
C ASP A 146 1.35 -7.73 -2.63
N PRO A 147 2.51 -7.21 -3.07
CA PRO A 147 2.63 -5.85 -3.57
C PRO A 147 1.78 -5.59 -4.82
N GLN A 148 1.32 -6.62 -5.54
CA GLN A 148 0.36 -6.47 -6.64
C GLN A 148 -1.01 -6.01 -6.12
N LYS A 149 -1.43 -6.49 -4.95
CA LYS A 149 -2.75 -6.22 -4.36
C LYS A 149 -2.77 -4.96 -3.49
N GLY A 150 -1.68 -4.70 -2.78
CA GLY A 150 -1.60 -3.54 -1.89
C GLY A 150 -0.35 -3.54 -1.03
N TYR A 151 -0.12 -2.45 -0.33
CA TYR A 151 1.04 -2.26 0.54
C TYR A 151 0.60 -2.37 1.99
N HIS A 152 1.01 -3.45 2.65
CA HIS A 152 0.76 -3.67 4.08
C HIS A 152 1.84 -4.58 4.66
N PHE A 153 2.58 -4.06 5.62
CA PHE A 153 3.55 -4.76 6.43
C PHE A 153 3.06 -4.77 7.86
N GLU A 154 3.10 -5.91 8.54
CA GLU A 154 2.72 -5.99 9.95
C GLU A 154 3.58 -6.98 10.72
N ILE A 155 3.75 -6.72 12.02
CA ILE A 155 4.30 -7.65 13.00
C ILE A 155 3.32 -7.73 14.16
N VAL A 156 2.88 -8.94 14.50
CA VAL A 156 1.94 -9.19 15.59
C VAL A 156 2.73 -9.39 16.88
N CYS A 157 2.55 -8.48 17.84
CA CYS A 157 3.22 -8.51 19.13
C CYS A 157 2.27 -9.01 20.22
N PRO A 158 2.76 -9.87 21.14
CA PRO A 158 1.93 -10.44 22.17
C PRO A 158 1.59 -9.47 23.30
N SER A 159 2.44 -8.47 23.58
CA SER A 159 2.23 -7.45 24.61
C SER A 159 2.50 -6.04 24.11
N GLN A 160 2.03 -5.04 24.88
CA GLN A 160 2.26 -3.62 24.56
C GLN A 160 3.73 -3.26 24.71
N GLU A 161 4.40 -3.80 25.71
CA GLU A 161 5.82 -3.54 25.95
C GLU A 161 6.68 -4.01 24.78
N ILE A 162 6.47 -5.24 24.31
CA ILE A 162 7.18 -5.79 23.14
C ILE A 162 6.90 -4.96 21.88
N SER A 163 5.64 -4.53 21.69
CA SER A 163 5.28 -3.67 20.59
C SER A 163 5.94 -2.30 20.67
N GLY A 164 6.00 -1.70 21.87
CA GLY A 164 6.68 -0.44 22.13
C GLY A 164 8.18 -0.51 21.84
N GLN A 165 8.87 -1.52 22.38
CA GLN A 165 10.30 -1.75 22.10
C GLN A 165 10.57 -1.88 20.59
N LEU A 166 9.77 -2.68 19.88
CA LEU A 166 9.96 -2.86 18.45
C LEU A 166 9.66 -1.58 17.65
N GLN A 167 8.64 -0.81 18.08
CA GLN A 167 8.30 0.48 17.47
C GLN A 167 9.45 1.48 17.61
N GLU A 168 10.04 1.61 18.79
CA GLU A 168 11.19 2.48 19.04
C GLU A 168 12.40 2.10 18.16
N ILE A 169 12.67 0.80 18.03
CA ILE A 169 13.73 0.31 17.14
C ILE A 169 13.47 0.71 15.70
N ILE A 170 12.25 0.52 15.20
CA ILE A 170 11.87 0.86 13.82
C ILE A 170 11.89 2.37 13.59
N HIS A 171 11.39 3.17 14.56
CA HIS A 171 11.43 4.63 14.50
C HIS A 171 12.86 5.18 14.45
N SER A 172 13.83 4.48 15.06
CA SER A 172 15.25 4.89 14.99
C SER A 172 15.83 4.83 13.56
N PHE A 173 15.13 4.19 12.62
CA PHE A 173 15.44 4.19 11.18
C PHE A 173 14.55 5.15 10.38
N HIS A 174 13.86 6.09 11.04
CA HIS A 174 12.97 7.08 10.43
C HIS A 174 11.74 6.48 9.72
N ILE A 175 11.29 5.28 10.13
CA ILE A 175 10.09 4.64 9.61
C ILE A 175 8.93 4.86 10.59
N ASP A 176 7.82 5.43 10.10
CA ASP A 176 6.60 5.69 10.89
C ASP A 176 5.73 4.43 11.03
N ALA A 177 6.17 3.50 11.87
CA ALA A 177 5.41 2.31 12.20
C ALA A 177 4.32 2.64 13.22
N LYS A 178 3.07 2.31 12.89
CA LYS A 178 1.90 2.55 13.75
C LYS A 178 1.50 1.31 14.51
N MET A 179 0.98 1.50 15.73
CA MET A 179 0.51 0.43 16.60
C MET A 179 -1.01 0.46 16.71
N VAL A 180 -1.64 -0.71 16.66
CA VAL A 180 -3.08 -0.88 16.91
C VAL A 180 -3.32 -2.14 17.73
N LEU A 181 -4.26 -2.05 18.69
CA LEU A 181 -4.77 -3.22 19.40
C LEU A 181 -5.81 -3.94 18.53
N ARG A 182 -5.54 -5.18 18.15
CA ARG A 182 -6.46 -6.03 17.39
C ARG A 182 -6.77 -7.30 18.19
N LYS A 183 -8.02 -7.44 18.63
CA LYS A 183 -8.45 -8.51 19.56
C LYS A 183 -7.63 -8.46 20.85
N LYS A 184 -6.71 -9.42 21.04
CA LYS A 184 -5.85 -9.54 22.24
C LYS A 184 -4.36 -9.31 21.95
N SER A 185 -3.99 -8.88 20.73
CA SER A 185 -2.62 -8.69 20.30
C SER A 185 -2.39 -7.26 19.81
N TYR A 186 -1.20 -6.76 20.00
CA TYR A 186 -0.76 -5.48 19.46
C TYR A 186 -0.15 -5.71 18.08
N VAL A 187 -0.63 -4.97 17.07
CA VAL A 187 -0.15 -5.09 15.70
C VAL A 187 0.61 -3.81 15.35
N LEU A 188 1.89 -3.97 15.09
CA LEU A 188 2.73 -2.92 14.55
C LEU A 188 2.67 -3.01 13.01
N TYR A 189 2.35 -1.89 12.33
CA TYR A 189 2.16 -1.93 10.89
C TYR A 189 2.65 -0.69 10.15
N VAL A 190 2.99 -0.90 8.87
CA VAL A 190 3.36 0.13 7.89
C VAL A 190 2.53 -0.09 6.63
N LYS A 191 1.97 0.99 6.06
CA LYS A 191 1.12 0.95 4.84
C LYS A 191 1.70 1.70 3.66
N GLU A 192 2.70 2.53 3.88
CA GLU A 192 3.34 3.30 2.82
C GLU A 192 4.37 2.45 2.08
N GLY A 193 4.22 2.35 0.75
CA GLY A 193 5.08 1.48 -0.08
C GLY A 193 6.57 1.82 0.04
N ALA A 194 6.93 3.11 0.11
CA ALA A 194 8.32 3.54 0.28
C ALA A 194 8.89 3.06 1.62
N GLN A 195 8.15 3.26 2.72
CA GLN A 195 8.58 2.80 4.05
C GLN A 195 8.65 1.26 4.17
N ILE A 196 7.81 0.52 3.40
CA ILE A 196 7.92 -0.94 3.34
C ILE A 196 9.20 -1.37 2.62
N VAL A 197 9.64 -0.64 1.59
CA VAL A 197 10.95 -0.84 0.96
C VAL A 197 12.07 -0.63 1.98
N ASP A 198 11.98 0.45 2.78
CA ASP A 198 12.94 0.72 3.85
C ASP A 198 12.93 -0.40 4.90
N MET A 199 11.76 -0.95 5.26
CA MET A 199 11.66 -2.11 6.15
C MET A 199 12.39 -3.34 5.58
N LEU A 200 12.24 -3.64 4.28
CA LEU A 200 12.96 -4.73 3.63
C LEU A 200 14.48 -4.47 3.60
N ALA A 201 14.89 -3.21 3.39
CA ALA A 201 16.30 -2.80 3.41
C ALA A 201 16.94 -3.00 4.79
N ILE A 202 16.27 -2.57 5.86
CA ILE A 202 16.80 -2.79 7.24
C ILE A 202 16.87 -4.27 7.59
N MET A 203 15.94 -5.08 7.13
CA MET A 203 15.98 -6.54 7.34
C MET A 203 16.98 -7.26 6.44
N GLU A 204 17.52 -6.56 5.43
CA GLU A 204 18.46 -7.11 4.42
C GLU A 204 17.81 -8.16 3.50
N ALA A 205 16.52 -7.97 3.20
CA ALA A 205 15.75 -8.74 2.22
C ALA A 205 15.90 -8.12 0.83
N ASN A 206 17.09 -8.19 0.24
CA ASN A 206 17.45 -7.42 -0.95
C ASN A 206 16.72 -7.88 -2.21
N VAL A 207 16.45 -9.17 -2.37
CA VAL A 207 15.72 -9.71 -3.53
C VAL A 207 14.27 -9.26 -3.47
N ALA A 208 13.61 -9.44 -2.32
CA ALA A 208 12.23 -9.01 -2.12
C ALA A 208 12.07 -7.49 -2.23
N LEU A 209 13.07 -6.71 -1.79
CA LEU A 209 13.13 -5.27 -1.96
C LEU A 209 13.10 -4.88 -3.44
N MET A 210 13.95 -5.48 -4.26
CA MET A 210 14.02 -5.21 -5.70
C MET A 210 12.72 -5.59 -6.41
N ASP A 211 12.12 -6.73 -6.05
CA ASP A 211 10.82 -7.16 -6.59
C ASP A 211 9.71 -6.17 -6.25
N LEU A 212 9.65 -5.69 -5.00
CA LEU A 212 8.67 -4.72 -4.57
C LEU A 212 8.84 -3.37 -5.29
N GLU A 213 10.08 -2.88 -5.42
CA GLU A 213 10.38 -1.64 -6.13
C GLU A 213 10.01 -1.72 -7.61
N ASN A 214 10.34 -2.81 -8.29
CA ASN A 214 9.94 -3.01 -9.68
C ASN A 214 8.43 -2.95 -9.85
N ILE A 215 7.67 -3.60 -8.96
CA ILE A 215 6.20 -3.56 -8.98
C ILE A 215 5.70 -2.13 -8.72
N ARG A 216 6.32 -1.39 -7.80
CA ARG A 216 5.96 0.00 -7.47
C ARG A 216 6.14 0.92 -8.66
N ILE A 217 7.31 0.86 -9.32
CA ILE A 217 7.61 1.66 -10.51
C ILE A 217 6.60 1.37 -11.63
N LEU A 218 6.31 0.09 -11.91
CA LEU A 218 5.34 -0.29 -12.93
C LEU A 218 3.93 0.22 -12.62
N LYS A 219 3.51 0.21 -11.36
CA LYS A 219 2.21 0.78 -10.94
C LYS A 219 2.17 2.30 -11.10
N GLU A 220 3.23 3.01 -10.73
CA GLU A 220 3.34 4.46 -10.91
C GLU A 220 3.29 4.86 -12.39
N MET A 221 4.01 4.15 -13.25
CA MET A 221 3.96 4.35 -14.71
C MET A 221 2.55 4.15 -15.27
N ARG A 222 1.87 3.05 -14.93
CA ARG A 222 0.50 2.78 -15.36
C ARG A 222 -0.48 3.85 -14.88
N ASN A 223 -0.36 4.27 -13.63
CA ASN A 223 -1.20 5.33 -13.06
C ASN A 223 -0.98 6.67 -13.77
N SER A 224 0.27 7.01 -14.10
CA SER A 224 0.60 8.22 -14.85
C SER A 224 -0.01 8.21 -16.25
N VAL A 225 0.14 7.10 -16.99
CA VAL A 225 -0.46 6.91 -18.31
C VAL A 225 -1.98 7.01 -18.24
N ASN A 226 -2.62 6.30 -17.29
CA ASN A 226 -4.07 6.33 -17.12
C ASN A 226 -4.60 7.74 -16.83
N ARG A 227 -3.91 8.51 -15.96
CA ARG A 227 -4.28 9.91 -15.68
C ARG A 227 -4.19 10.77 -16.94
N LYS A 228 -3.14 10.59 -17.75
CA LYS A 228 -2.96 11.32 -19.00
C LYS A 228 -4.08 10.99 -20.00
N VAL A 229 -4.34 9.70 -20.22
CA VAL A 229 -5.42 9.24 -21.11
C VAL A 229 -6.78 9.76 -20.64
N ASN A 230 -7.09 9.65 -19.33
CA ASN A 230 -8.35 10.15 -18.78
C ASN A 230 -8.51 11.67 -18.97
N CYS A 231 -7.42 12.42 -18.79
CA CYS A 231 -7.43 13.86 -19.00
C CYS A 231 -7.67 14.22 -20.48
N GLU A 232 -6.99 13.55 -21.40
CA GLU A 232 -7.15 13.76 -22.84
C GLU A 232 -8.57 13.36 -23.29
N THR A 233 -9.07 12.22 -22.86
CA THR A 233 -10.45 11.76 -23.15
C THR A 233 -11.50 12.75 -22.63
N ALA A 234 -11.33 13.26 -21.39
CA ALA A 234 -12.23 14.26 -20.83
C ALA A 234 -12.22 15.58 -21.64
N ASN A 235 -11.06 16.00 -22.12
CA ASN A 235 -10.92 17.19 -22.96
C ASN A 235 -11.57 17.01 -24.33
N ILE A 236 -11.39 15.83 -24.96
CA ILE A 236 -12.02 15.49 -26.24
C ILE A 236 -13.55 15.50 -26.06
N ASN A 237 -14.07 14.80 -25.05
CA ASN A 237 -15.50 14.75 -24.77
C ASN A 237 -16.12 16.14 -24.55
N LYS A 238 -15.43 17.01 -23.78
CA LYS A 238 -15.88 18.41 -23.62
C LYS A 238 -15.95 19.15 -24.93
N THR A 239 -14.96 18.96 -25.81
CA THR A 239 -14.92 19.62 -27.13
C THR A 239 -16.01 19.12 -28.04
N VAL A 240 -16.22 17.80 -28.10
CA VAL A 240 -17.27 17.15 -28.91
C VAL A 240 -18.67 17.58 -28.43
N ASN A 241 -18.93 17.51 -27.12
CA ASN A 241 -20.22 17.90 -26.55
C ASN A 241 -20.52 19.38 -26.79
N ALA A 242 -19.50 20.26 -26.70
CA ALA A 242 -19.66 21.67 -27.01
C ALA A 242 -20.00 21.89 -28.52
N ALA A 243 -19.35 21.14 -29.41
CA ALA A 243 -19.62 21.24 -30.85
C ALA A 243 -21.04 20.73 -31.18
N VAL A 244 -21.47 19.61 -30.60
CA VAL A 244 -22.83 19.08 -30.75
C VAL A 244 -23.86 20.08 -30.28
N LYS A 245 -23.73 20.62 -29.06
CA LYS A 245 -24.63 21.66 -28.56
C LYS A 245 -24.68 22.88 -29.49
N GLN A 246 -23.53 23.38 -29.95
CA GLN A 246 -23.46 24.49 -30.89
C GLN A 246 -24.23 24.22 -32.17
N ILE A 247 -24.14 23.02 -32.73
CA ILE A 247 -24.86 22.62 -33.94
C ILE A 247 -26.39 22.57 -33.69
N GLU A 248 -26.81 22.01 -32.56
CA GLU A 248 -28.21 21.97 -32.15
C GLU A 248 -28.79 23.39 -31.99
N ASP A 249 -28.08 24.27 -31.29
CA ASP A 249 -28.44 25.68 -31.07
C ASP A 249 -28.58 26.43 -32.42
N ILE A 250 -27.63 26.21 -33.34
CA ILE A 250 -27.63 26.86 -34.65
C ILE A 250 -28.80 26.36 -35.50
N ARG A 251 -29.10 25.05 -35.51
CA ARG A 251 -30.23 24.49 -36.22
C ARG A 251 -31.56 25.04 -35.69
N LEU A 252 -31.68 25.18 -34.36
CA LEU A 252 -32.84 25.80 -33.75
C LEU A 252 -33.06 27.26 -34.23
N LEU A 253 -31.97 28.02 -34.35
CA LEU A 253 -32.02 29.40 -34.84
C LEU A 253 -32.37 29.44 -36.34
N GLU A 254 -31.82 28.51 -37.14
CA GLU A 254 -32.13 28.40 -38.56
C GLU A 254 -33.61 28.12 -38.80
N GLU A 255 -34.20 27.21 -38.01
CA GLU A 255 -35.61 26.85 -38.11
C GLU A 255 -36.56 27.97 -37.68
N LYS A 256 -36.23 28.65 -36.56
CA LYS A 256 -37.12 29.63 -35.98
C LYS A 256 -37.05 31.04 -36.57
N VAL A 257 -35.89 31.52 -36.90
CA VAL A 257 -35.68 32.93 -37.31
C VAL A 257 -34.89 33.08 -38.61
N GLY A 258 -34.31 31.99 -39.12
CA GLY A 258 -33.44 32.02 -40.29
C GLY A 258 -32.07 32.59 -39.99
N LEU A 259 -31.00 32.02 -40.50
CA LEU A 259 -29.62 32.49 -40.28
C LEU A 259 -29.37 33.87 -40.85
N GLU A 260 -30.11 34.24 -41.89
CA GLU A 260 -30.05 35.53 -42.59
C GLU A 260 -30.50 36.73 -41.75
N SER A 261 -31.25 36.46 -40.68
CA SER A 261 -31.66 37.50 -39.70
C SER A 261 -30.57 37.84 -38.68
N LEU A 262 -29.52 37.02 -38.64
CA LEU A 262 -28.38 37.25 -37.76
C LEU A 262 -27.45 38.30 -38.35
N ASN A 263 -26.64 38.88 -37.48
CA ASN A 263 -25.59 39.79 -37.99
C ASN A 263 -24.55 38.97 -38.77
N GLU A 264 -23.97 39.60 -39.83
CA GLU A 264 -23.08 38.94 -40.79
C GLU A 264 -21.98 38.08 -40.15
N GLY A 265 -21.36 38.49 -39.10
CA GLY A 265 -20.30 37.74 -38.41
C GLY A 265 -20.82 36.54 -37.57
N LEU A 266 -22.11 36.52 -37.20
CA LEU A 266 -22.73 35.37 -36.56
C LEU A 266 -23.31 34.39 -37.59
N GLU A 267 -23.84 34.87 -38.67
CA GLU A 267 -24.31 34.07 -39.78
C GLU A 267 -23.16 33.26 -40.40
N GLU A 268 -22.05 33.90 -40.72
CA GLU A 268 -20.85 33.28 -41.30
C GLU A 268 -20.33 32.11 -40.43
N ILE A 269 -20.15 32.34 -39.13
CA ILE A 269 -19.67 31.28 -38.23
C ILE A 269 -20.70 30.16 -38.00
N ALA A 270 -22.02 30.46 -38.04
CA ALA A 270 -23.06 29.47 -37.95
C ALA A 270 -23.05 28.54 -39.17
N ARG A 271 -23.00 29.09 -40.40
CA ARG A 271 -22.88 28.31 -41.64
C ARG A 271 -21.60 27.45 -41.66
N LEU A 272 -20.45 28.01 -41.28
CA LEU A 272 -19.19 27.25 -41.17
C LEU A 272 -19.26 26.11 -40.19
N ARG A 273 -19.88 26.29 -38.99
CA ARG A 273 -20.01 25.24 -38.00
C ARG A 273 -20.92 24.10 -38.47
N LEU A 274 -22.01 24.41 -39.21
CA LEU A 274 -22.88 23.39 -39.81
C LEU A 274 -22.16 22.62 -40.92
N GLN A 275 -21.38 23.32 -41.77
CA GLN A 275 -20.64 22.73 -42.87
C GLN A 275 -19.46 21.89 -42.41
N TYR A 276 -18.78 22.29 -41.31
CA TYR A 276 -17.62 21.61 -40.75
C TYR A 276 -17.84 21.25 -39.27
N PRO A 277 -18.67 20.25 -38.96
CA PRO A 277 -19.04 19.88 -37.58
C PRO A 277 -17.86 19.51 -36.68
N GLU A 278 -16.84 18.87 -37.25
CA GLU A 278 -15.67 18.36 -36.53
C GLU A 278 -14.51 19.38 -36.44
N ALA A 279 -14.61 20.51 -37.15
CA ALA A 279 -13.54 21.50 -37.17
C ALA A 279 -13.33 22.12 -35.78
N THR A 280 -12.07 22.28 -35.41
CA THR A 280 -11.69 22.97 -34.16
C THR A 280 -12.01 24.45 -34.24
N LEU A 281 -12.15 25.12 -33.09
CA LEU A 281 -12.38 26.57 -33.06
C LEU A 281 -11.25 27.35 -33.75
N LYS A 282 -10.04 26.82 -33.83
CA LYS A 282 -8.92 27.43 -34.52
C LYS A 282 -9.07 27.34 -36.03
N GLU A 283 -9.46 26.18 -36.52
CA GLU A 283 -9.71 25.95 -37.96
C GLU A 283 -10.88 26.77 -38.46
N LEU A 284 -11.99 26.81 -37.73
CA LEU A 284 -13.11 27.69 -38.05
C LEU A 284 -12.68 29.15 -38.11
N GLY A 285 -11.81 29.60 -37.20
CA GLY A 285 -11.30 30.98 -37.20
C GLY A 285 -10.43 31.32 -38.40
N LEU A 286 -9.73 30.34 -38.97
CA LEU A 286 -8.94 30.49 -40.18
C LEU A 286 -9.81 30.56 -41.45
N MET A 287 -11.02 29.97 -41.42
CA MET A 287 -11.99 29.94 -42.53
C MET A 287 -12.82 31.24 -42.61
N LEU A 288 -12.88 32.03 -41.56
CA LEU A 288 -13.61 33.31 -41.53
C LEU A 288 -12.86 34.43 -42.28
N ASN A 289 -13.62 35.35 -42.85
CA ASN A 289 -13.06 36.54 -43.52
C ASN A 289 -13.66 37.83 -42.96
N PRO A 290 -12.87 38.67 -42.22
CA PRO A 290 -11.45 38.48 -41.89
C PRO A 290 -11.24 37.32 -40.87
N GLN A 291 -10.03 36.72 -40.88
CA GLN A 291 -9.68 35.63 -39.96
C GLN A 291 -9.79 36.09 -38.50
N VAL A 292 -10.33 35.19 -37.67
CA VAL A 292 -10.61 35.43 -36.26
C VAL A 292 -9.91 34.42 -35.38
N GLY A 293 -9.33 34.85 -34.27
CA GLY A 293 -8.68 33.97 -33.32
C GLY A 293 -9.68 33.05 -32.58
N LYS A 294 -9.18 31.95 -31.98
CA LYS A 294 -9.97 30.97 -31.21
C LYS A 294 -10.94 31.63 -30.22
N SER A 295 -10.49 32.68 -29.52
CA SER A 295 -11.33 33.40 -28.51
C SER A 295 -12.50 34.11 -29.17
N GLY A 296 -12.29 34.76 -30.33
CA GLY A 296 -13.36 35.43 -31.06
C GLY A 296 -14.39 34.44 -31.63
N VAL A 297 -13.94 33.31 -32.19
CA VAL A 297 -14.82 32.22 -32.62
C VAL A 297 -15.66 31.71 -31.45
N ASN A 298 -15.05 31.41 -30.30
CA ASN A 298 -15.76 30.93 -29.11
C ASN A 298 -16.79 31.97 -28.60
N HIS A 299 -16.44 33.25 -28.65
CA HIS A 299 -17.38 34.33 -28.27
C HIS A 299 -18.59 34.38 -29.20
N ARG A 300 -18.39 34.29 -30.52
CA ARG A 300 -19.48 34.29 -31.50
C ARG A 300 -20.39 33.06 -31.34
N LEU A 301 -19.84 31.84 -31.16
CA LEU A 301 -20.60 30.62 -30.94
C LEU A 301 -21.38 30.65 -29.62
N ARG A 302 -20.79 31.17 -28.53
CA ARG A 302 -21.53 31.38 -27.27
C ARG A 302 -22.68 32.36 -27.42
N LYS A 303 -22.53 33.39 -28.24
CA LYS A 303 -23.61 34.36 -28.51
C LYS A 303 -24.76 33.69 -29.27
N LEU A 304 -24.45 32.78 -30.22
CA LEU A 304 -25.48 31.95 -30.88
C LEU A 304 -26.20 31.05 -29.90
N SER A 305 -25.49 30.37 -28.99
CA SER A 305 -26.14 29.55 -27.95
C SER A 305 -27.06 30.35 -27.05
N LEU A 306 -26.64 31.54 -26.61
CA LEU A 306 -27.51 32.42 -25.81
C LEU A 306 -28.78 32.85 -26.56
N LEU A 307 -28.66 33.20 -27.85
CA LEU A 307 -29.83 33.53 -28.68
C LEU A 307 -30.78 32.35 -28.88
N ALA A 308 -30.24 31.13 -28.94
CA ALA A 308 -31.05 29.92 -29.04
C ALA A 308 -31.75 29.60 -27.71
N ASP A 309 -31.08 29.76 -26.58
CA ASP A 309 -31.65 29.58 -25.25
C ASP A 309 -32.83 30.57 -25.01
N ASP A 310 -32.63 31.88 -25.31
CA ASP A 310 -33.71 32.92 -25.20
C ASP A 310 -34.96 32.57 -26.02
N ARG A 311 -34.75 32.05 -27.25
CA ARG A 311 -35.86 31.65 -28.16
C ARG A 311 -36.53 30.33 -27.75
N SER A 312 -35.84 29.48 -27.01
CA SER A 312 -36.43 28.25 -26.46
C SER A 312 -37.36 28.54 -25.29
N GLU A 313 -37.05 29.55 -24.46
CA GLU A 313 -37.85 29.98 -23.33
C GLU A 313 -39.14 30.74 -23.75
N GLU A 314 -39.08 31.58 -24.81
CA GLU A 314 -40.25 32.23 -25.38
C GLU A 314 -41.32 31.21 -25.82
N HIS A 315 -40.92 30.10 -26.45
CA HIS A 315 -41.85 29.06 -26.91
C HIS A 315 -42.46 28.24 -25.78
N THR A 316 -41.74 28.07 -24.68
CA THR A 316 -42.29 27.36 -23.51
C THR A 316 -43.36 28.22 -22.80
N SER A 317 -43.22 29.52 -22.79
CA SER A 317 -44.18 30.47 -22.24
C SER A 317 -45.45 30.61 -23.13
N GLU A 318 -45.31 30.60 -24.46
CA GLU A 318 -46.46 30.64 -25.40
C GLU A 318 -47.32 29.35 -25.36
N LEU A 319 -46.69 28.16 -25.20
CA LEU A 319 -47.40 26.91 -25.01
C LEU A 319 -48.15 26.83 -23.68
N GLN A 320 -47.66 27.42 -22.62
CA GLN A 320 -48.35 27.53 -21.33
C GLN A 320 -49.52 28.46 -21.37
N VAL A 321 -49.46 29.54 -22.14
CA VAL A 321 -50.60 30.50 -22.33
C VAL A 321 -51.69 29.89 -23.15
N THR A 322 -51.38 29.16 -24.24
CA THR A 322 -52.37 28.50 -25.12
C THR A 322 -53.07 27.32 -24.45
N THR A 323 -52.40 26.57 -23.58
CA THR A 323 -53.07 25.52 -22.76
C THR A 323 -53.98 26.05 -21.70
N SER A 324 -53.78 27.29 -21.23
CA SER A 324 -54.64 27.95 -20.23
C SER A 324 -55.96 28.48 -20.82
N TYR A 325 -56.07 28.62 -22.15
CA TYR A 325 -57.31 29.08 -22.82
C TYR A 325 -58.21 27.97 -23.34
N LEU A 326 -57.80 26.69 -23.20
CA LEU A 326 -58.59 25.53 -23.65
C LEU A 326 -59.30 24.79 -22.50
N VAL A 327 -59.31 25.34 -21.33
CA VAL A 327 -60.07 24.80 -20.18
C VAL A 327 -60.97 25.94 -19.66
N CYS A 328 -62.05 26.20 -20.39
CA CYS A 328 -63.27 26.83 -19.94
C CYS A 328 -64.46 26.17 -20.66
#